data_d94d7c7f8db3159d4b1836070198be39
#
_entry.id   d94d7c7f8db3159d4b1836070198be39
#
_cell.length_a   1.000
_cell.length_b   1.000
_cell.length_c   1.000
_cell.angle_alpha   90.00
_cell.angle_beta   90.00
_cell.angle_gamma   90.00
#
_symmetry.space_group_name_H-M   'P 1'
#
loop_
_entity.id
_entity.type
_entity.pdbx_description
1 polymer ?
#
loop_
_entity_poly.entity_id
_entity_poly.type
_entity_poly.pdbx_seq_one_letter_code
_entity_poly.pdbx_strand_id
1 'polypeptide(L)'
;MAKTLEFLFDFASPNCWLAYRALPPLLSRAGARLQLEPVLLGGIFKATNNQSPISAFAGVKGKIAYENLEMRRFIARHGLTQFRMNPHFPVNTLMLMRGLVAARAAGLGDAYLEAGLQGLWEEGLNLADAGVLQARLDRAGLDGAALLASAQSPPVKAALAEATERAVARGVFGLPTFFVDGEMFFGKDRLGQVEEELSRS
;
A
#
# COMPACT_ATOMS: atom_id res chain seq x y z
N MET A 1 -10.37 22.01 -12.55
CA MET A 1 -10.43 20.55 -12.83
C MET A 1 -10.24 19.81 -11.51
N ALA A 2 -10.84 18.62 -11.33
CA ALA A 2 -10.61 17.84 -10.11
C ALA A 2 -9.13 17.45 -10.00
N LYS A 3 -8.48 17.75 -8.86
CA LYS A 3 -7.11 17.35 -8.60
C LYS A 3 -6.99 15.83 -8.46
N THR A 4 -5.79 15.33 -8.68
CA THR A 4 -5.48 13.90 -8.54
C THR A 4 -4.52 13.70 -7.37
N LEU A 5 -4.89 12.81 -6.45
CA LEU A 5 -4.00 12.28 -5.43
C LEU A 5 -3.32 11.03 -5.98
N GLU A 6 -2.02 11.11 -6.25
CA GLU A 6 -1.22 9.92 -6.55
C GLU A 6 -0.81 9.27 -5.23
N PHE A 7 -1.12 7.99 -5.06
CA PHE A 7 -0.83 7.22 -3.86
C PHE A 7 0.07 6.04 -4.21
N LEU A 8 1.33 6.10 -3.81
CA LEU A 8 2.29 5.01 -3.97
C LEU A 8 2.06 3.97 -2.87
N PHE A 9 1.86 2.74 -3.30
CA PHE A 9 1.30 1.68 -2.47
C PHE A 9 2.06 0.37 -2.56
N ASP A 10 2.21 -0.31 -1.41
CA ASP A 10 2.55 -1.73 -1.29
C ASP A 10 1.75 -2.35 -0.14
N PHE A 11 1.23 -3.55 -0.36
CA PHE A 11 0.55 -4.32 0.68
C PHE A 11 1.42 -4.59 1.92
N ALA A 12 2.75 -4.62 1.79
CA ALA A 12 3.69 -4.86 2.90
C ALA A 12 3.57 -3.83 4.03
N SER A 13 3.05 -2.64 3.75
CA SER A 13 2.93 -1.57 4.73
C SER A 13 1.56 -1.54 5.40
N PRO A 14 1.45 -1.79 6.73
CA PRO A 14 0.21 -1.60 7.46
C PRO A 14 -0.28 -0.14 7.37
N ASN A 15 0.65 0.82 7.29
CA ASN A 15 0.30 2.23 7.13
C ASN A 15 -0.30 2.53 5.75
N CYS A 16 0.01 1.74 4.71
CA CYS A 16 -0.67 1.84 3.41
C CYS A 16 -2.13 1.41 3.52
N TRP A 17 -2.42 0.31 4.23
CA TRP A 17 -3.80 -0.10 4.48
C TRP A 17 -4.57 0.97 5.25
N LEU A 18 -4.00 1.47 6.35
CA LEU A 18 -4.61 2.50 7.18
C LEU A 18 -4.92 3.77 6.38
N ALA A 19 -3.95 4.24 5.60
CA ALA A 19 -4.12 5.41 4.76
C ALA A 19 -5.20 5.18 3.69
N TYR A 20 -5.15 4.06 2.98
CA TYR A 20 -6.12 3.73 1.94
C TYR A 20 -7.56 3.72 2.47
N ARG A 21 -7.77 3.11 3.64
CA ARG A 21 -9.09 3.06 4.29
C ARG A 21 -9.57 4.44 4.80
N ALA A 22 -8.64 5.35 5.12
CA ALA A 22 -8.97 6.69 5.59
C ALA A 22 -9.20 7.72 4.46
N LEU A 23 -8.76 7.42 3.22
CA LEU A 23 -8.82 8.34 2.08
C LEU A 23 -10.24 8.68 1.57
N PRO A 24 -11.23 7.77 1.47
CA PRO A 24 -12.49 8.06 0.78
C PRO A 24 -13.21 9.32 1.26
N PRO A 25 -13.42 9.58 2.56
CA PRO A 25 -14.07 10.81 3.01
C PRO A 25 -13.26 12.08 2.71
N LEU A 26 -11.93 12.00 2.74
CA LEU A 26 -11.02 13.10 2.39
C LEU A 26 -11.16 13.46 0.90
N LEU A 27 -11.06 12.46 0.03
CA LEU A 27 -11.20 12.65 -1.42
C LEU A 27 -12.56 13.23 -1.80
N SER A 28 -13.61 12.77 -1.13
CA SER A 28 -14.98 13.30 -1.33
C SER A 28 -15.08 14.79 -0.97
N ARG A 29 -14.51 15.21 0.18
CA ARG A 29 -14.51 16.62 0.59
C ARG A 29 -13.69 17.51 -0.35
N ALA A 30 -12.52 17.01 -0.79
CA ALA A 30 -11.63 17.74 -1.70
C ALA A 30 -12.11 17.71 -3.17
N GLY A 31 -13.11 16.90 -3.51
CA GLY A 31 -13.51 16.68 -4.90
C GLY A 31 -12.40 16.11 -5.77
N ALA A 32 -11.49 15.33 -5.16
CA ALA A 32 -10.30 14.79 -5.79
C ALA A 32 -10.46 13.33 -6.22
N ARG A 33 -9.62 12.89 -7.15
CA ARG A 33 -9.57 11.49 -7.61
C ARG A 33 -8.32 10.80 -7.08
N LEU A 34 -8.44 9.51 -6.75
CA LEU A 34 -7.31 8.67 -6.37
C LEU A 34 -6.69 8.02 -7.60
N GLN A 35 -5.37 8.13 -7.72
CA GLN A 35 -4.54 7.34 -8.62
C GLN A 35 -3.59 6.50 -7.77
N LEU A 36 -3.89 5.22 -7.57
CA LEU A 36 -3.03 4.31 -6.85
C LEU A 36 -1.93 3.79 -7.78
N GLU A 37 -0.66 3.92 -7.36
CA GLU A 37 0.50 3.44 -8.10
C GLU A 37 1.19 2.30 -7.33
N PRO A 38 1.16 1.06 -7.84
CA PRO A 38 1.85 -0.06 -7.22
C PRO A 38 3.36 0.08 -7.34
N VAL A 39 4.07 0.03 -6.21
CA VAL A 39 5.53 0.04 -6.14
C VAL A 39 6.00 -0.98 -5.10
N LEU A 40 7.24 -1.43 -5.14
CA LEU A 40 7.76 -2.44 -4.23
C LEU A 40 8.52 -1.79 -3.06
N LEU A 41 7.97 -1.84 -1.85
CA LEU A 41 8.57 -1.25 -0.64
C LEU A 41 9.98 -1.80 -0.36
N GLY A 42 10.17 -3.11 -0.49
CA GLY A 42 11.49 -3.73 -0.34
C GLY A 42 12.50 -3.25 -1.38
N GLY A 43 12.04 -2.95 -2.61
CA GLY A 43 12.85 -2.34 -3.66
C GLY A 43 13.25 -0.91 -3.32
N ILE A 44 12.32 -0.10 -2.81
CA ILE A 44 12.59 1.26 -2.33
C ILE A 44 13.63 1.22 -1.21
N PHE A 45 13.45 0.39 -0.19
CA PHE A 45 14.41 0.29 0.92
C PHE A 45 15.81 -0.06 0.44
N LYS A 46 15.92 -1.04 -0.46
CA LYS A 46 17.23 -1.43 -1.04
C LYS A 46 17.88 -0.27 -1.80
N ALA A 47 17.12 0.44 -2.62
CA ALA A 47 17.65 1.51 -3.47
C ALA A 47 18.03 2.78 -2.69
N THR A 48 17.38 3.03 -1.54
CA THR A 48 17.58 4.24 -0.72
C THR A 48 18.42 4.01 0.53
N ASN A 49 18.94 2.79 0.73
CA ASN A 49 19.62 2.37 1.96
C ASN A 49 18.77 2.61 3.22
N ASN A 50 17.44 2.51 3.08
CA ASN A 50 16.49 2.63 4.17
C ASN A 50 16.06 1.23 4.67
N GLN A 51 15.37 1.20 5.80
CA GLN A 51 14.85 -0.04 6.39
C GLN A 51 13.50 0.19 7.07
N SER A 52 12.83 -0.88 7.48
CA SER A 52 11.56 -0.76 8.18
C SER A 52 11.70 0.01 9.50
N PRO A 53 10.69 0.79 9.92
CA PRO A 53 10.74 1.46 11.23
C PRO A 53 10.99 0.51 12.41
N ILE A 54 10.49 -0.72 12.32
CA ILE A 54 10.73 -1.75 13.36
C ILE A 54 12.23 -2.06 13.45
N SER A 55 12.91 -2.23 12.31
CA SER A 55 14.35 -2.49 12.28
C SER A 55 15.15 -1.25 12.66
N ALA A 56 14.79 -0.08 12.13
CA ALA A 56 15.49 1.18 12.37
C ALA A 56 15.46 1.61 13.84
N PHE A 57 14.34 1.36 14.51
CA PHE A 57 14.12 1.83 15.88
C PHE A 57 14.13 0.72 16.93
N ALA A 58 14.56 -0.50 16.58
CA ALA A 58 14.59 -1.64 17.50
C ALA A 58 15.36 -1.35 18.81
N GLY A 59 16.47 -0.59 18.72
CA GLY A 59 17.29 -0.19 19.87
C GLY A 59 16.83 1.08 20.60
N VAL A 60 15.79 1.78 20.12
CA VAL A 60 15.33 3.04 20.72
C VAL A 60 14.22 2.77 21.72
N LYS A 61 14.54 2.90 23.01
CA LYS A 61 13.60 2.65 24.12
C LYS A 61 12.33 3.49 23.95
N GLY A 62 11.18 2.83 23.96
CA GLY A 62 9.86 3.46 23.88
C GLY A 62 9.38 3.81 22.48
N LYS A 63 10.25 3.88 21.45
CA LYS A 63 9.86 4.33 20.11
C LYS A 63 8.82 3.42 19.47
N ILE A 64 9.04 2.12 19.48
CA ILE A 64 8.09 1.15 18.90
C ILE A 64 6.76 1.14 19.68
N ALA A 65 6.81 1.26 21.00
CA ALA A 65 5.59 1.35 21.82
C ALA A 65 4.77 2.61 21.47
N TYR A 66 5.44 3.73 21.22
CA TYR A 66 4.80 4.97 20.79
C TYR A 66 4.19 4.84 19.38
N GLU A 67 4.91 4.27 18.42
CA GLU A 67 4.38 4.01 17.05
C GLU A 67 3.10 3.14 17.11
N ASN A 68 3.11 2.11 17.96
CA ASN A 68 1.92 1.27 18.15
C ASN A 68 0.77 2.06 18.81
N LEU A 69 1.06 3.01 19.71
CA LEU A 69 0.06 3.89 20.30
C LEU A 69 -0.56 4.82 19.23
N GLU A 70 0.28 5.43 18.38
CA GLU A 70 -0.19 6.30 17.29
C GLU A 70 -1.02 5.51 16.25
N MET A 71 -0.63 4.29 15.96
CA MET A 71 -1.43 3.40 15.09
C MET A 71 -2.82 3.16 15.67
N ARG A 72 -2.93 2.84 16.97
CA ARG A 72 -4.22 2.66 17.65
C ARG A 72 -5.06 3.94 17.65
N ARG A 73 -4.44 5.10 17.87
CA ARG A 73 -5.11 6.42 17.80
C ARG A 73 -5.66 6.68 16.41
N PHE A 74 -4.87 6.39 15.37
CA PHE A 74 -5.30 6.52 13.97
C PHE A 74 -6.49 5.61 13.67
N ILE A 75 -6.42 4.34 14.05
CA ILE A 75 -7.50 3.36 13.89
C ILE A 75 -8.79 3.87 14.56
N ALA A 76 -8.70 4.31 15.82
CA ALA A 76 -9.84 4.83 16.56
C ALA A 76 -10.44 6.09 15.91
N ARG A 77 -9.57 7.03 15.49
CA ARG A 77 -9.98 8.28 14.83
C ARG A 77 -10.77 8.05 13.56
N HIS A 78 -10.37 7.06 12.76
CA HIS A 78 -10.96 6.77 11.46
C HIS A 78 -11.96 5.60 11.48
N GLY A 79 -12.25 5.01 12.65
CA GLY A 79 -13.20 3.90 12.78
C GLY A 79 -12.78 2.61 12.07
N LEU A 80 -11.47 2.37 11.92
CA LEU A 80 -10.91 1.26 11.13
C LEU A 80 -10.83 -0.04 11.95
N THR A 81 -11.95 -0.48 12.52
CA THR A 81 -12.03 -1.59 13.47
C THR A 81 -11.71 -2.97 12.88
N GLN A 82 -11.72 -3.10 11.55
CA GLN A 82 -11.38 -4.36 10.83
C GLN A 82 -9.87 -4.65 10.87
N PHE A 83 -9.02 -3.65 11.07
CA PHE A 83 -7.57 -3.82 11.06
C PHE A 83 -7.10 -4.88 12.06
N ARG A 84 -6.25 -5.77 11.58
CA ARG A 84 -5.52 -6.76 12.40
C ARG A 84 -4.06 -6.75 11.98
N MET A 85 -3.14 -6.62 12.96
CA MET A 85 -1.73 -6.86 12.66
C MET A 85 -1.56 -8.31 12.24
N ASN A 86 -0.98 -8.50 11.05
CA ASN A 86 -0.81 -9.83 10.48
C ASN A 86 0.17 -10.66 11.33
N PRO A 87 -0.19 -11.89 11.76
CA PRO A 87 0.70 -12.74 12.56
C PRO A 87 1.95 -13.22 11.81
N HIS A 88 1.94 -13.14 10.47
CA HIS A 88 3.06 -13.48 9.60
C HIS A 88 3.93 -12.28 9.23
N PHE A 89 3.66 -11.10 9.82
CA PHE A 89 4.43 -9.90 9.51
C PHE A 89 5.90 -10.00 9.97
N PRO A 90 6.87 -9.57 9.16
CA PRO A 90 6.75 -8.95 7.83
C PRO A 90 6.49 -9.97 6.71
N VAL A 91 5.48 -9.72 5.87
CA VAL A 91 5.09 -10.58 4.75
C VAL A 91 5.81 -10.15 3.48
N ASN A 92 6.38 -11.12 2.72
CA ASN A 92 6.93 -10.83 1.40
C ASN A 92 5.78 -10.65 0.39
N THR A 93 5.60 -9.42 -0.08
CA THR A 93 4.50 -9.05 -0.97
C THR A 93 4.86 -9.02 -2.46
N LEU A 94 6.05 -9.48 -2.86
CA LEU A 94 6.50 -9.39 -4.26
C LEU A 94 5.50 -10.03 -5.23
N MET A 95 5.01 -11.23 -4.93
CA MET A 95 4.01 -11.91 -5.75
C MET A 95 2.68 -11.18 -5.73
N LEU A 96 2.25 -10.75 -4.56
CA LEU A 96 1.00 -10.01 -4.37
C LEU A 96 1.02 -8.67 -5.14
N MET A 97 2.14 -7.94 -5.13
CA MET A 97 2.31 -6.69 -5.88
C MET A 97 2.35 -6.91 -7.41
N ARG A 98 3.04 -7.96 -7.87
CA ARG A 98 3.01 -8.35 -9.29
C ARG A 98 1.60 -8.74 -9.74
N GLY A 99 0.87 -9.47 -8.89
CA GLY A 99 -0.53 -9.81 -9.12
C GLY A 99 -1.43 -8.58 -9.24
N LEU A 100 -1.20 -7.54 -8.43
CA LEU A 100 -1.92 -6.27 -8.55
C LEU A 100 -1.66 -5.59 -9.91
N VAL A 101 -0.40 -5.57 -10.37
CA VAL A 101 -0.04 -5.02 -11.69
C VAL A 101 -0.74 -5.82 -12.81
N ALA A 102 -0.71 -7.16 -12.73
CA ALA A 102 -1.39 -8.03 -13.68
C ALA A 102 -2.92 -7.82 -13.69
N ALA A 103 -3.52 -7.76 -12.50
CA ALA A 103 -4.96 -7.54 -12.34
C ALA A 103 -5.40 -6.18 -12.90
N ARG A 104 -4.62 -5.12 -12.68
CA ARG A 104 -4.90 -3.80 -13.27
C ARG A 104 -4.88 -3.82 -14.79
N ALA A 105 -3.91 -4.50 -15.39
CA ALA A 105 -3.84 -4.67 -16.85
C ALA A 105 -5.06 -5.45 -17.40
N ALA A 106 -5.66 -6.32 -16.59
CA ALA A 106 -6.86 -7.07 -16.93
C ALA A 106 -8.18 -6.36 -16.55
N GLY A 107 -8.15 -5.13 -16.03
CA GLY A 107 -9.35 -4.41 -15.55
C GLY A 107 -9.93 -4.94 -14.23
N LEU A 108 -9.16 -5.73 -13.49
CA LEU A 108 -9.56 -6.38 -12.21
C LEU A 108 -8.86 -5.77 -10.99
N GLY A 109 -8.21 -4.61 -11.18
CA GLY A 109 -7.33 -4.01 -10.17
C GLY A 109 -8.00 -3.75 -8.83
N ASP A 110 -9.22 -3.18 -8.82
CA ASP A 110 -9.93 -2.83 -7.59
C ASP A 110 -10.35 -4.08 -6.80
N ALA A 111 -10.87 -5.11 -7.48
CA ALA A 111 -11.25 -6.36 -6.84
C ALA A 111 -10.04 -7.09 -6.26
N TYR A 112 -8.91 -7.09 -6.97
CA TYR A 112 -7.65 -7.67 -6.51
C TYR A 112 -7.10 -6.91 -5.29
N LEU A 113 -7.08 -5.58 -5.37
CA LEU A 113 -6.61 -4.71 -4.29
C LEU A 113 -7.40 -4.98 -3.01
N GLU A 114 -8.73 -5.01 -3.11
CA GLU A 114 -9.61 -5.26 -1.97
C GLU A 114 -9.39 -6.68 -1.41
N ALA A 115 -9.30 -7.70 -2.26
CA ALA A 115 -8.99 -9.07 -1.83
C ALA A 115 -7.67 -9.17 -1.08
N GLY A 116 -6.62 -8.51 -1.58
CA GLY A 116 -5.31 -8.48 -0.93
C GLY A 116 -5.31 -7.73 0.40
N LEU A 117 -5.95 -6.56 0.46
CA LEU A 117 -6.06 -5.75 1.68
C LEU A 117 -6.80 -6.50 2.79
N GLN A 118 -7.95 -7.10 2.48
CA GLN A 118 -8.73 -7.90 3.43
C GLN A 118 -7.93 -9.12 3.88
N GLY A 119 -7.42 -9.91 2.94
CA GLY A 119 -6.67 -11.12 3.25
C GLY A 119 -5.48 -10.86 4.18
N LEU A 120 -4.72 -9.80 3.89
CA LEU A 120 -3.50 -9.51 4.64
C LEU A 120 -3.76 -8.84 6.00
N TRP A 121 -4.62 -7.81 6.04
CA TRP A 121 -4.73 -6.93 7.21
C TRP A 121 -6.05 -7.03 7.98
N GLU A 122 -7.00 -7.83 7.51
CA GLU A 122 -8.28 -8.06 8.20
C GLU A 122 -8.45 -9.55 8.59
N GLU A 123 -8.05 -10.47 7.67
CA GLU A 123 -8.11 -11.92 7.88
C GLU A 123 -6.79 -12.51 8.45
N GLY A 124 -5.67 -11.80 8.34
CA GLY A 124 -4.36 -12.24 8.86
C GLY A 124 -3.73 -13.39 8.08
N LEU A 125 -4.02 -13.52 6.79
CA LEU A 125 -3.51 -14.60 5.94
C LEU A 125 -2.04 -14.41 5.56
N ASN A 126 -1.31 -15.52 5.40
CA ASN A 126 0.03 -15.49 4.82
C ASN A 126 -0.03 -15.42 3.29
N LEU A 127 -0.24 -14.23 2.74
CA LEU A 127 -0.32 -14.04 1.28
C LEU A 127 1.06 -14.11 0.56
N ALA A 128 2.14 -14.42 1.28
CA ALA A 128 3.40 -14.84 0.66
C ALA A 128 3.37 -16.29 0.15
N ASP A 129 2.47 -17.11 0.69
CA ASP A 129 2.20 -18.45 0.20
C ASP A 129 1.29 -18.40 -1.03
N ALA A 130 1.74 -18.97 -2.16
CA ALA A 130 1.03 -18.90 -3.42
C ALA A 130 -0.34 -19.61 -3.38
N GLY A 131 -0.45 -20.72 -2.64
CA GLY A 131 -1.71 -21.46 -2.50
C GLY A 131 -2.73 -20.68 -1.67
N VAL A 132 -2.27 -20.02 -0.58
CA VAL A 132 -3.12 -19.16 0.25
C VAL A 132 -3.59 -17.94 -0.54
N LEU A 133 -2.68 -17.32 -1.31
CA LEU A 133 -3.02 -16.17 -2.16
C LEU A 133 -4.02 -16.58 -3.23
N GLN A 134 -3.79 -17.68 -3.96
CA GLN A 134 -4.72 -18.17 -4.96
C GLN A 134 -6.11 -18.40 -4.36
N ALA A 135 -6.20 -19.18 -3.27
CA ALA A 135 -7.46 -19.47 -2.61
C ALA A 135 -8.20 -18.21 -2.13
N ARG A 136 -7.45 -17.16 -1.71
CA ARG A 136 -8.04 -15.88 -1.31
C ARG A 136 -8.62 -15.12 -2.51
N LEU A 137 -7.92 -15.15 -3.66
CA LEU A 137 -8.38 -14.53 -4.91
C LEU A 137 -9.62 -15.27 -5.46
N ASP A 138 -9.59 -16.61 -5.47
CA ASP A 138 -10.72 -17.44 -5.92
C ASP A 138 -11.98 -17.17 -5.09
N ARG A 139 -11.84 -17.03 -3.76
CA ARG A 139 -12.96 -16.63 -2.86
C ARG A 139 -13.50 -15.22 -3.17
N ALA A 140 -12.68 -14.35 -3.75
CA ALA A 140 -13.11 -13.03 -4.19
C ALA A 140 -13.75 -13.02 -5.59
N GLY A 141 -13.92 -14.18 -6.21
CA GLY A 141 -14.48 -14.32 -7.56
C GLY A 141 -13.48 -14.00 -8.69
N LEU A 142 -12.18 -14.00 -8.37
CA LEU A 142 -11.11 -13.78 -9.34
C LEU A 142 -10.52 -15.13 -9.76
N ASP A 143 -10.01 -15.24 -10.99
CA ASP A 143 -9.21 -16.39 -11.38
C ASP A 143 -7.78 -16.26 -10.81
N GLY A 144 -7.60 -16.77 -9.58
CA GLY A 144 -6.33 -16.68 -8.88
C GLY A 144 -5.19 -17.36 -9.62
N ALA A 145 -5.45 -18.50 -10.25
CA ALA A 145 -4.43 -19.24 -11.02
C ALA A 145 -3.93 -18.42 -12.22
N ALA A 146 -4.85 -17.87 -13.02
CA ALA A 146 -4.49 -17.04 -14.17
C ALA A 146 -3.75 -15.76 -13.75
N LEU A 147 -4.17 -15.11 -12.66
CA LEU A 147 -3.52 -13.90 -12.15
C LEU A 147 -2.10 -14.20 -11.62
N LEU A 148 -1.89 -15.31 -10.92
CA LEU A 148 -0.57 -15.72 -10.45
C LEU A 148 0.37 -16.11 -11.60
N ALA A 149 -0.15 -16.77 -12.64
CA ALA A 149 0.61 -17.04 -13.85
C ALA A 149 1.02 -15.74 -14.56
N SER A 150 0.08 -14.81 -14.74
CA SER A 150 0.32 -13.49 -15.35
C SER A 150 1.35 -12.67 -14.55
N ALA A 151 1.31 -12.74 -13.22
CA ALA A 151 2.26 -12.08 -12.31
C ALA A 151 3.73 -12.52 -12.53
N GLN A 152 3.95 -13.67 -13.14
CA GLN A 152 5.29 -14.19 -13.49
C GLN A 152 5.79 -13.72 -14.85
N SER A 153 4.94 -13.10 -15.65
CA SER A 153 5.31 -12.65 -16.99
C SER A 153 6.38 -11.54 -16.96
N PRO A 154 7.30 -11.52 -17.96
CA PRO A 154 8.32 -10.48 -18.02
C PRO A 154 7.76 -9.04 -18.03
N PRO A 155 6.68 -8.72 -18.78
CA PRO A 155 6.11 -7.37 -18.77
C PRO A 155 5.63 -6.92 -17.41
N VAL A 156 4.97 -7.78 -16.62
CA VAL A 156 4.49 -7.46 -15.28
C VAL A 156 5.65 -7.23 -14.32
N LYS A 157 6.69 -8.07 -14.39
CA LYS A 157 7.92 -7.90 -13.58
C LYS A 157 8.61 -6.58 -13.90
N ALA A 158 8.76 -6.26 -15.19
CA ALA A 158 9.36 -5.01 -15.62
C ALA A 158 8.53 -3.79 -15.16
N ALA A 159 7.22 -3.81 -15.36
CA ALA A 159 6.33 -2.71 -14.98
C ALA A 159 6.43 -2.36 -13.48
N LEU A 160 6.45 -3.36 -12.59
CA LEU A 160 6.61 -3.13 -11.15
C LEU A 160 8.01 -2.59 -10.80
N ALA A 161 9.06 -3.11 -11.44
CA ALA A 161 10.43 -2.64 -11.23
C ALA A 161 10.58 -1.18 -11.67
N GLU A 162 10.16 -0.85 -12.88
CA GLU A 162 10.20 0.50 -13.44
C GLU A 162 9.38 1.51 -12.62
N ALA A 163 8.18 1.13 -12.14
CA ALA A 163 7.38 1.98 -11.26
C ALA A 163 8.12 2.26 -9.93
N THR A 164 8.79 1.25 -9.38
CA THR A 164 9.59 1.38 -8.17
C THR A 164 10.81 2.28 -8.40
N GLU A 165 11.52 2.12 -9.52
CA GLU A 165 12.65 2.97 -9.89
C GLU A 165 12.23 4.43 -10.11
N ARG A 166 11.11 4.67 -10.81
CA ARG A 166 10.55 6.02 -10.96
C ARG A 166 10.19 6.65 -9.62
N ALA A 167 9.63 5.89 -8.68
CA ALA A 167 9.33 6.38 -7.34
C ALA A 167 10.61 6.82 -6.60
N VAL A 168 11.67 6.00 -6.63
CA VAL A 168 12.97 6.35 -6.01
C VAL A 168 13.59 7.58 -6.67
N ALA A 169 13.54 7.69 -8.00
CA ALA A 169 14.04 8.87 -8.73
C ALA A 169 13.30 10.17 -8.36
N ARG A 170 12.06 10.07 -7.89
CA ARG A 170 11.27 11.21 -7.36
C ARG A 170 11.51 11.48 -5.87
N GLY A 171 12.46 10.79 -5.24
CA GLY A 171 12.83 11.00 -3.84
C GLY A 171 12.05 10.14 -2.84
N VAL A 172 11.26 9.15 -3.28
CA VAL A 172 10.52 8.26 -2.39
C VAL A 172 11.47 7.31 -1.66
N PHE A 173 11.36 7.26 -0.34
CA PHE A 173 12.19 6.44 0.54
C PHE A 173 11.40 5.47 1.43
N GLY A 174 10.07 5.49 1.35
CA GLY A 174 9.19 4.64 2.14
C GLY A 174 7.72 4.80 1.74
N LEU A 175 6.82 4.06 2.39
CA LEU A 175 5.38 4.06 2.07
C LEU A 175 4.53 4.10 3.36
N PRO A 176 3.31 4.70 3.30
CA PRO A 176 2.68 5.33 2.15
C PRO A 176 3.37 6.64 1.76
N THR A 177 3.43 6.92 0.46
CA THR A 177 3.83 8.23 -0.07
C THR A 177 2.75 8.72 -1.03
N PHE A 178 2.49 10.01 -0.97
CA PHE A 178 1.49 10.67 -1.79
C PHE A 178 2.12 11.80 -2.59
N PHE A 179 1.55 12.09 -3.76
CA PHE A 179 1.87 13.29 -4.51
C PHE A 179 0.59 14.04 -4.89
N VAL A 180 0.63 15.36 -4.75
CA VAL A 180 -0.41 16.29 -5.22
C VAL A 180 0.32 17.38 -6.00
N ASP A 181 0.00 17.54 -7.27
CA ASP A 181 0.62 18.55 -8.16
C ASP A 181 2.17 18.53 -8.12
N GLY A 182 2.77 17.34 -7.90
CA GLY A 182 4.21 17.13 -7.81
C GLY A 182 4.81 17.29 -6.41
N GLU A 183 4.07 17.78 -5.43
CA GLU A 183 4.48 17.86 -4.03
C GLU A 183 4.36 16.52 -3.33
N MET A 184 5.40 16.11 -2.58
CA MET A 184 5.49 14.83 -1.90
C MET A 184 5.09 14.92 -0.43
N PHE A 185 4.23 13.99 0.00
CA PHE A 185 3.82 13.81 1.40
C PHE A 185 4.10 12.36 1.82
N PHE A 186 4.83 12.16 2.92
CA PHE A 186 5.18 10.83 3.41
C PHE A 186 4.48 10.52 4.72
N GLY A 187 3.83 9.35 4.75
CA GLY A 187 3.21 8.78 5.95
C GLY A 187 1.71 9.07 6.09
N LYS A 188 0.98 8.13 6.72
CA LYS A 188 -0.46 8.25 6.98
C LYS A 188 -0.84 9.50 7.80
N ASP A 189 0.11 10.01 8.59
CA ASP A 189 -0.12 11.14 9.48
C ASP A 189 -0.10 12.49 8.74
N ARG A 190 0.17 12.49 7.43
CA ARG A 190 0.14 13.67 6.56
C ARG A 190 -1.16 13.84 5.79
N LEU A 191 -2.17 12.99 6.02
CA LEU A 191 -3.44 13.08 5.28
C LEU A 191 -4.14 14.43 5.44
N GLY A 192 -4.00 15.12 6.58
CA GLY A 192 -4.51 16.49 6.73
C GLY A 192 -3.83 17.49 5.79
N GLN A 193 -2.49 17.43 5.66
CA GLN A 193 -1.73 18.28 4.74
C GLN A 193 -2.04 17.95 3.28
N VAL A 194 -2.26 16.66 2.96
CA VAL A 194 -2.70 16.21 1.64
C VAL A 194 -4.07 16.82 1.31
N GLU A 195 -5.01 16.82 2.25
CA GLU A 195 -6.34 17.41 2.06
C GLU A 195 -6.26 18.93 1.83
N GLU A 196 -5.44 19.61 2.61
CA GLU A 196 -5.18 21.05 2.44
C GLU A 196 -4.66 21.35 1.04
N GLU A 197 -3.68 20.58 0.55
CA GLU A 197 -3.08 20.78 -0.78
C GLU A 197 -4.07 20.45 -1.91
N LEU A 198 -4.86 19.40 -1.77
CA LEU A 198 -5.91 19.07 -2.74
C LEU A 198 -6.97 20.17 -2.83
N SER A 199 -7.22 20.90 -1.75
CA SER A 199 -8.23 21.95 -1.65
C SER A 199 -7.72 23.35 -2.10
N ARG A 200 -6.43 23.49 -2.33
CA ARG A 200 -5.88 24.76 -2.86
C ARG A 200 -6.34 25.00 -4.30
N SER A 201 -6.73 26.22 -4.55
CA SER A 201 -7.17 26.70 -5.89
C SER A 201 -6.02 26.83 -6.85
#